data_fdb5d24fda00f6324727b098ccb6a5b5
#
_entry.id   fdb5d24fda00f6324727b098ccb6a5b5
#
_cell.length_a   1.000
_cell.length_b   1.000
_cell.length_c   1.000
_cell.angle_alpha   90.00
_cell.angle_beta   90.00
_cell.angle_gamma   90.00
#
_symmetry.space_group_name_H-M   'P 1'
#
loop_
_entity.id
_entity.type
_entity.pdbx_description
1 polymer ?
#
loop_
_entity_poly.entity_id
_entity_poly.type
_entity_poly.pdbx_seq_one_letter_code
_entity_poly.pdbx_strand_id
1 'polypeptide(L)'
;LSMFLVGGGPGFVIFVVGTTLYNDTFTGLLLWLSQAAAQIILGVYSCRKLTYTQPGGTNIHRQPLCNAIVESTQIGVNGMISLCGLVIIFSCVFGILEDIHLTEITSQILCSIGIPQGIGKSILSILWEVTKGCNTCCDNAVPIWFTAFALGWSGICVHFQVYSVVTALNISKIKFTLYRFAQGVISAVITAVIFIFYAPTTVVNTSLLHHRSQQLSRNPADTYLHQ
;
A
#
# COMPACT_ATOMS: atom_id res chain seq x y z
N LEU A 1 -12.24 5.87 15.50
CA LEU A 1 -12.87 5.15 14.36
C LEU A 1 -12.28 5.58 13.02
N SER A 2 -11.95 6.85 12.79
CA SER A 2 -11.37 7.35 11.53
C SER A 2 -10.01 6.74 11.16
N MET A 3 -9.26 6.20 12.11
CA MET A 3 -7.96 5.56 11.87
C MET A 3 -8.03 4.31 10.97
N PHE A 4 -9.19 3.63 10.92
CA PHE A 4 -9.35 2.38 10.18
C PHE A 4 -9.81 2.58 8.75
N LEU A 5 -10.34 3.77 8.42
CA LEU A 5 -10.85 4.09 7.09
C LEU A 5 -9.76 4.49 6.10
N VAL A 6 -8.52 4.68 6.56
CA VAL A 6 -7.38 5.02 5.71
C VAL A 6 -6.87 3.75 5.05
N GLY A 7 -7.19 3.54 3.79
CA GLY A 7 -6.73 2.40 3.01
C GLY A 7 -6.67 2.75 1.53
N GLY A 8 -6.01 1.91 0.75
CA GLY A 8 -6.03 2.04 -0.71
C GLY A 8 -7.46 1.94 -1.22
N GLY A 9 -7.91 2.96 -1.97
CA GLY A 9 -9.22 2.94 -2.59
C GLY A 9 -9.36 1.77 -3.57
N PRO A 10 -10.60 1.25 -3.80
CA PRO A 10 -10.82 0.14 -4.72
C PRO A 10 -10.29 0.44 -6.13
N GLY A 11 -10.39 1.70 -6.58
CA GLY A 11 -9.85 2.14 -7.86
C GLY A 11 -8.34 1.91 -7.98
N PHE A 12 -7.57 2.27 -6.97
CA PHE A 12 -6.12 2.05 -6.96
C PHE A 12 -5.77 0.55 -6.88
N VAL A 13 -6.36 -0.17 -5.93
CA VAL A 13 -5.97 -1.57 -5.70
C VAL A 13 -6.42 -2.48 -6.84
N ILE A 14 -7.64 -2.32 -7.36
CA ILE A 14 -8.18 -3.19 -8.41
C ILE A 14 -7.58 -2.84 -9.77
N PHE A 15 -7.58 -1.55 -10.15
CA PHE A 15 -7.17 -1.15 -11.50
C PHE A 15 -5.66 -0.94 -11.60
N VAL A 16 -5.03 -0.20 -10.66
CA VAL A 16 -3.59 0.04 -10.78
C VAL A 16 -2.82 -1.21 -10.37
N VAL A 17 -3.05 -1.74 -9.17
CA VAL A 17 -2.28 -2.90 -8.70
C VAL A 17 -2.72 -4.17 -9.43
N GLY A 18 -4.00 -4.50 -9.44
CA GLY A 18 -4.50 -5.73 -10.06
C GLY A 18 -4.31 -5.74 -11.57
N THR A 19 -4.91 -4.78 -12.29
CA THR A 19 -4.93 -4.81 -13.75
C THR A 19 -3.60 -4.38 -14.37
N THR A 20 -2.96 -3.30 -13.85
CA THR A 20 -1.76 -2.78 -14.49
C THR A 20 -0.50 -3.52 -14.04
N LEU A 21 -0.32 -3.84 -12.75
CA LEU A 21 0.88 -4.51 -12.28
C LEU A 21 0.80 -6.04 -12.44
N TYR A 22 -0.29 -6.64 -12.00
CA TYR A 22 -0.46 -8.10 -12.04
C TYR A 22 -1.17 -8.62 -13.29
N ASN A 23 -1.67 -7.72 -14.15
CA ASN A 23 -2.44 -8.04 -15.36
C ASN A 23 -3.64 -8.98 -15.08
N ASP A 24 -4.20 -8.88 -13.87
CA ASP A 24 -5.33 -9.69 -13.42
C ASP A 24 -6.23 -8.91 -12.46
N THR A 25 -7.44 -8.57 -12.95
CA THR A 25 -8.44 -7.84 -12.17
C THR A 25 -8.91 -8.63 -10.95
N PHE A 26 -8.96 -9.96 -11.05
CA PHE A 26 -9.39 -10.81 -9.95
C PHE A 26 -8.40 -10.77 -8.78
N THR A 27 -7.11 -10.82 -9.06
CA THR A 27 -6.04 -10.61 -8.08
C THR A 27 -6.17 -9.25 -7.38
N GLY A 28 -6.45 -8.17 -8.13
CA GLY A 28 -6.70 -6.85 -7.56
C GLY A 28 -7.92 -6.83 -6.63
N LEU A 29 -9.00 -7.50 -7.01
CA LEU A 29 -10.19 -7.64 -6.18
C LEU A 29 -9.90 -8.40 -4.87
N LEU A 30 -9.16 -9.50 -4.95
CA LEU A 30 -8.77 -10.28 -3.77
C LEU A 30 -7.90 -9.47 -2.81
N LEU A 31 -6.92 -8.74 -3.34
CA LEU A 31 -6.08 -7.85 -2.54
C LEU A 31 -6.92 -6.77 -1.83
N TRP A 32 -7.85 -6.16 -2.53
CA TRP A 32 -8.74 -5.16 -1.96
C TRP A 32 -9.66 -5.76 -0.88
N LEU A 33 -10.26 -6.92 -1.13
CA LEU A 33 -11.09 -7.62 -0.15
C LEU A 33 -10.30 -8.02 1.10
N SER A 34 -9.07 -8.51 0.93
CA SER A 34 -8.18 -8.85 2.04
C SER A 34 -7.86 -7.63 2.91
N GLN A 35 -7.60 -6.48 2.26
CA GLN A 35 -7.37 -5.21 2.95
C GLN A 35 -8.63 -4.73 3.70
N ALA A 36 -9.80 -4.78 3.05
CA ALA A 36 -11.07 -4.40 3.67
C ALA A 36 -11.42 -5.30 4.86
N ALA A 37 -11.22 -6.60 4.73
CA ALA A 37 -11.43 -7.56 5.83
C ALA A 37 -10.49 -7.26 7.02
N ALA A 38 -9.21 -6.97 6.77
CA ALA A 38 -8.25 -6.59 7.81
C ALA A 38 -8.69 -5.30 8.54
N GLN A 39 -9.22 -4.32 7.80
CA GLN A 39 -9.76 -3.09 8.38
C GLN A 39 -10.96 -3.36 9.28
N ILE A 40 -11.90 -4.20 8.84
CA ILE A 40 -13.09 -4.56 9.61
C ILE A 40 -12.69 -5.29 10.89
N ILE A 41 -11.78 -6.27 10.82
CA ILE A 41 -11.30 -7.03 11.98
C ILE A 41 -10.70 -6.09 13.02
N LEU A 42 -9.79 -5.20 12.62
CA LEU A 42 -9.17 -4.24 13.52
C LEU A 42 -10.18 -3.21 14.06
N GLY A 43 -11.12 -2.77 13.22
CA GLY A 43 -12.20 -1.87 13.62
C GLY A 43 -13.07 -2.48 14.73
N VAL A 44 -13.52 -3.71 14.53
CA VAL A 44 -14.33 -4.46 15.54
C VAL A 44 -13.53 -4.67 16.83
N TYR A 45 -12.25 -5.09 16.71
CA TYR A 45 -11.39 -5.25 17.89
C TYR A 45 -11.24 -3.96 18.69
N SER A 46 -11.04 -2.84 17.99
CA SER A 46 -10.91 -1.53 18.64
C SER A 46 -12.21 -1.04 19.25
N CYS A 47 -13.34 -1.26 18.60
CA CYS A 47 -14.65 -0.90 19.17
C CYS A 47 -14.95 -1.65 20.47
N ARG A 48 -14.54 -2.92 20.57
CA ARG A 48 -14.72 -3.71 21.81
C ARG A 48 -13.85 -3.22 22.97
N LYS A 49 -12.74 -2.54 22.69
CA LYS A 49 -11.79 -2.06 23.70
C LYS A 49 -12.05 -0.60 24.11
N LEU A 50 -12.88 0.13 23.39
CA LEU A 50 -13.27 1.49 23.71
C LEU A 50 -14.43 1.47 24.70
N THR A 51 -14.14 1.83 25.97
CA THR A 51 -15.18 2.27 26.90
C THR A 51 -15.80 3.54 26.32
N TYR A 52 -17.09 3.49 26.02
CA TYR A 52 -17.83 4.59 25.42
C TYR A 52 -17.84 5.78 26.38
N THR A 53 -16.98 6.74 26.17
CA THR A 53 -17.10 8.06 26.80
C THR A 53 -18.00 8.87 25.88
N GLN A 54 -19.20 9.22 26.36
CA GLN A 54 -20.10 10.09 25.60
C GLN A 54 -19.34 11.37 25.21
N PRO A 55 -19.27 11.72 23.91
CA PRO A 55 -18.81 13.04 23.53
C PRO A 55 -19.80 14.04 24.13
N GLY A 56 -19.32 14.92 24.97
CA GLY A 56 -20.10 16.06 25.46
C GLY A 56 -20.74 16.74 24.25
N GLY A 57 -22.03 17.06 24.36
CA GLY A 57 -22.88 17.51 23.27
C GLY A 57 -22.19 18.56 22.38
N THR A 58 -21.75 18.15 21.23
CA THR A 58 -21.39 19.06 20.17
C THR A 58 -22.66 19.68 19.65
N ASN A 59 -22.82 20.98 19.85
CA ASN A 59 -23.85 21.76 19.16
C ASN A 59 -23.66 21.56 17.66
N ILE A 60 -24.47 20.68 17.07
CA ILE A 60 -24.50 20.47 15.63
C ILE A 60 -25.08 21.74 15.02
N HIS A 61 -24.22 22.63 14.61
CA HIS A 61 -24.63 23.82 13.84
C HIS A 61 -25.10 23.29 12.48
N ARG A 62 -26.43 23.27 12.28
CA ARG A 62 -27.02 22.86 10.99
C ARG A 62 -26.72 23.95 9.97
N GLN A 63 -25.71 23.74 9.16
CA GLN A 63 -25.42 24.60 8.01
C GLN A 63 -26.39 24.31 6.85
N PRO A 64 -26.75 25.29 6.02
CA PRO A 64 -27.45 25.05 4.77
C PRO A 64 -26.72 24.02 3.91
N LEU A 65 -27.45 23.12 3.27
CA LEU A 65 -26.90 22.01 2.50
C LEU A 65 -25.88 22.47 1.43
N CYS A 66 -26.20 23.58 0.74
CA CYS A 66 -25.32 24.16 -0.27
C CYS A 66 -23.96 24.58 0.30
N ASN A 67 -23.94 25.23 1.46
CA ASN A 67 -22.70 25.66 2.11
C ASN A 67 -21.89 24.45 2.58
N ALA A 68 -22.55 23.43 3.13
CA ALA A 68 -21.89 22.20 3.56
C ALA A 68 -21.24 21.45 2.37
N ILE A 69 -21.88 21.41 1.20
CA ILE A 69 -21.33 20.80 -0.03
C ILE A 69 -20.09 21.58 -0.49
N VAL A 70 -20.19 22.90 -0.59
CA VAL A 70 -19.07 23.76 -1.04
C VAL A 70 -17.87 23.63 -0.10
N GLU A 71 -18.10 23.73 1.21
CA GLU A 71 -17.04 23.61 2.22
C GLU A 71 -16.39 22.22 2.20
N SER A 72 -17.20 21.15 2.12
CA SER A 72 -16.69 19.78 2.02
C SER A 72 -15.87 19.57 0.75
N THR A 73 -16.30 20.15 -0.37
CA THR A 73 -15.57 20.08 -1.65
C THR A 73 -14.23 20.81 -1.53
N GLN A 74 -14.20 21.97 -0.91
CA GLN A 74 -12.99 22.78 -0.74
C GLN A 74 -11.96 22.06 0.17
N ILE A 75 -12.45 21.49 1.28
CA ILE A 75 -11.62 20.67 2.18
C ILE A 75 -11.08 19.45 1.42
N GLY A 76 -11.90 18.78 0.62
CA GLY A 76 -11.50 17.65 -0.20
C GLY A 76 -10.42 17.99 -1.21
N VAL A 77 -10.59 19.07 -1.96
CA VAL A 77 -9.60 19.54 -2.97
C VAL A 77 -8.28 19.91 -2.31
N ASN A 78 -8.30 20.68 -1.22
CA ASN A 78 -7.09 21.03 -0.49
C ASN A 78 -6.37 19.80 0.07
N GLY A 79 -7.12 18.81 0.56
CA GLY A 79 -6.60 17.53 0.98
C GLY A 79 -5.92 16.78 -0.17
N MET A 80 -6.55 16.69 -1.34
CA MET A 80 -5.97 16.03 -2.53
C MET A 80 -4.70 16.72 -3.01
N ILE A 81 -4.65 18.05 -3.05
CA ILE A 81 -3.45 18.81 -3.43
C ILE A 81 -2.31 18.51 -2.46
N SER A 82 -2.58 18.51 -1.16
CA SER A 82 -1.59 18.16 -0.13
C SER A 82 -1.08 16.73 -0.28
N LEU A 83 -1.96 15.78 -0.59
CA LEU A 83 -1.60 14.38 -0.85
C LEU A 83 -0.67 14.28 -2.07
N CYS A 84 -1.02 14.92 -3.20
CA CYS A 84 -0.18 14.94 -4.39
C CYS A 84 1.21 15.52 -4.12
N GLY A 85 1.27 16.63 -3.39
CA GLY A 85 2.54 17.26 -3.01
C GLY A 85 3.43 16.34 -2.18
N LEU A 86 2.86 15.66 -1.19
CA LEU A 86 3.61 14.69 -0.37
C LEU A 86 4.09 13.48 -1.18
N VAL A 87 3.25 12.93 -2.05
CA VAL A 87 3.66 11.81 -2.94
C VAL A 87 4.83 12.22 -3.81
N ILE A 88 4.81 13.42 -4.42
CA ILE A 88 5.91 13.92 -5.25
C ILE A 88 7.19 14.04 -4.43
N ILE A 89 7.14 14.66 -3.25
CA ILE A 89 8.31 14.82 -2.37
C ILE A 89 8.88 13.46 -1.99
N PHE A 90 8.04 12.52 -1.54
CA PHE A 90 8.49 11.18 -1.16
C PHE A 90 9.05 10.39 -2.34
N SER A 91 8.48 10.55 -3.54
CA SER A 91 9.00 9.92 -4.77
C SER A 91 10.36 10.49 -5.16
N CYS A 92 10.56 11.81 -5.07
CA CYS A 92 11.86 12.44 -5.32
C CYS A 92 12.92 11.97 -4.32
N VAL A 93 12.60 11.95 -3.02
CA VAL A 93 13.52 11.45 -1.99
C VAL A 93 13.85 9.98 -2.23
N PHE A 94 12.86 9.16 -2.61
CA PHE A 94 13.10 7.75 -2.93
C PHE A 94 14.01 7.59 -4.15
N GLY A 95 13.85 8.42 -5.19
CA GLY A 95 14.76 8.44 -6.35
C GLY A 95 16.21 8.70 -5.94
N ILE A 96 16.44 9.67 -5.04
CA ILE A 96 17.78 9.93 -4.48
C ILE A 96 18.32 8.70 -3.73
N LEU A 97 17.46 8.02 -2.95
CA LEU A 97 17.86 6.79 -2.23
C LEU A 97 18.20 5.64 -3.17
N GLU A 98 17.55 5.56 -4.33
CA GLU A 98 17.90 4.61 -5.40
C GLU A 98 19.24 4.98 -6.04
N ASP A 99 19.49 6.26 -6.36
CA ASP A 99 20.72 6.74 -6.98
C ASP A 99 21.96 6.51 -6.11
N ILE A 100 21.85 6.62 -4.80
CA ILE A 100 22.92 6.28 -3.84
C ILE A 100 23.01 4.77 -3.55
N HIS A 101 22.30 3.92 -4.31
CA HIS A 101 22.29 2.47 -4.17
C HIS A 101 21.86 1.94 -2.79
N LEU A 102 21.05 2.71 -2.05
CA LEU A 102 20.62 2.32 -0.71
C LEU A 102 19.73 1.06 -0.74
N THR A 103 18.95 0.88 -1.79
CA THR A 103 18.13 -0.32 -2.02
C THR A 103 18.98 -1.57 -2.20
N GLU A 104 20.10 -1.47 -2.94
CA GLU A 104 21.06 -2.53 -3.13
C GLU A 104 21.79 -2.88 -1.84
N ILE A 105 22.29 -1.88 -1.11
CA ILE A 105 22.96 -2.05 0.18
C ILE A 105 22.02 -2.75 1.18
N THR A 106 20.77 -2.27 1.29
CA THR A 106 19.77 -2.88 2.16
C THR A 106 19.50 -4.34 1.75
N SER A 107 19.39 -4.61 0.46
CA SER A 107 19.19 -5.96 -0.06
C SER A 107 20.38 -6.89 0.26
N GLN A 108 21.62 -6.41 0.14
CA GLN A 108 22.82 -7.19 0.47
C GLN A 108 22.90 -7.53 1.96
N ILE A 109 22.59 -6.57 2.84
CA ILE A 109 22.53 -6.79 4.29
C ILE A 109 21.47 -7.84 4.63
N LEU A 110 20.28 -7.76 4.03
CA LEU A 110 19.20 -8.72 4.26
C LEU A 110 19.54 -10.09 3.68
N CYS A 111 20.24 -10.14 2.55
CA CYS A 111 20.70 -11.39 1.95
C CYS A 111 21.74 -12.11 2.85
N SER A 112 22.59 -11.39 3.56
CA SER A 112 23.54 -11.97 4.51
C SER A 112 22.86 -12.66 5.71
N ILE A 113 21.61 -12.31 6.00
CA ILE A 113 20.77 -12.90 7.05
C ILE A 113 19.88 -14.04 6.48
N GLY A 114 20.02 -14.38 5.18
CA GLY A 114 19.27 -15.46 4.54
C GLY A 114 17.95 -15.02 3.87
N ILE A 115 17.68 -13.72 3.73
CA ILE A 115 16.49 -13.22 3.03
C ILE A 115 16.76 -13.19 1.52
N PRO A 116 15.87 -13.76 0.67
CA PRO A 116 16.02 -13.69 -0.78
C PRO A 116 16.19 -12.27 -1.30
N GLN A 117 17.09 -12.08 -2.27
CA GLN A 117 17.46 -10.77 -2.79
C GLN A 117 16.26 -9.95 -3.31
N GLY A 118 15.28 -10.60 -3.96
CA GLY A 118 14.07 -9.92 -4.44
C GLY A 118 13.23 -9.33 -3.30
N ILE A 119 13.10 -10.04 -2.19
CA ILE A 119 12.41 -9.55 -0.98
C ILE A 119 13.23 -8.39 -0.38
N GLY A 120 14.54 -8.54 -0.25
CA GLY A 120 15.41 -7.50 0.29
C GLY A 120 15.29 -6.16 -0.47
N LYS A 121 15.25 -6.19 -1.80
CA LYS A 121 15.04 -5.00 -2.63
C LYS A 121 13.66 -4.37 -2.42
N SER A 122 12.65 -5.17 -2.19
CA SER A 122 11.28 -4.70 -2.04
C SER A 122 10.97 -4.09 -0.67
N ILE A 123 11.68 -4.51 0.39
CA ILE A 123 11.39 -4.08 1.77
C ILE A 123 11.49 -2.57 1.92
N LEU A 124 12.55 -1.94 1.44
CA LEU A 124 12.73 -0.49 1.57
C LEU A 124 11.61 0.26 0.84
N SER A 125 11.28 -0.17 -0.38
CA SER A 125 10.19 0.41 -1.17
C SER A 125 8.83 0.28 -0.47
N ILE A 126 8.53 -0.90 0.08
CA ILE A 126 7.29 -1.16 0.84
C ILE A 126 7.19 -0.24 2.07
N LEU A 127 8.29 -0.07 2.79
CA LEU A 127 8.29 0.78 3.98
C LEU A 127 8.10 2.25 3.61
N TRP A 128 8.66 2.69 2.49
CA TRP A 128 8.70 4.09 2.10
C TRP A 128 7.38 4.57 1.47
N GLU A 129 6.94 3.89 0.41
CA GLU A 129 5.78 4.35 -0.38
C GLU A 129 5.03 3.14 -0.99
N VAL A 130 3.71 3.17 -0.92
CA VAL A 130 2.86 2.04 -1.28
C VAL A 130 2.92 1.69 -2.78
N THR A 131 2.91 2.69 -3.66
CA THR A 131 2.90 2.46 -5.12
C THR A 131 4.22 1.84 -5.56
N LYS A 132 5.33 2.42 -5.11
CA LYS A 132 6.67 1.90 -5.38
C LYS A 132 6.84 0.50 -4.76
N GLY A 133 6.34 0.29 -3.54
CA GLY A 133 6.34 -1.00 -2.88
C GLY A 133 5.61 -2.09 -3.67
N CYS A 134 4.41 -1.81 -4.16
CA CYS A 134 3.65 -2.74 -5.00
C CYS A 134 4.37 -3.03 -6.33
N ASN A 135 4.90 -2.00 -6.98
CA ASN A 135 5.65 -2.14 -8.23
C ASN A 135 6.89 -3.01 -8.04
N THR A 136 7.71 -2.71 -7.02
CA THR A 136 8.94 -3.46 -6.74
C THR A 136 8.66 -4.91 -6.34
N CYS A 137 7.54 -5.18 -5.66
CA CYS A 137 7.09 -6.55 -5.39
C CYS A 137 6.77 -7.32 -6.67
N CYS A 138 6.09 -6.68 -7.61
CA CYS A 138 5.76 -7.27 -8.90
C CYS A 138 7.02 -7.51 -9.73
N ASP A 139 7.91 -6.50 -9.87
CA ASP A 139 9.14 -6.56 -10.64
C ASP A 139 10.11 -7.64 -10.15
N ASN A 140 10.21 -7.84 -8.84
CA ASN A 140 11.07 -8.85 -8.24
C ASN A 140 10.37 -10.22 -8.04
N ALA A 141 9.17 -10.40 -8.57
CA ALA A 141 8.36 -11.63 -8.43
C ALA A 141 8.24 -12.09 -6.96
N VAL A 142 8.10 -11.12 -6.05
CA VAL A 142 7.91 -11.39 -4.62
C VAL A 142 6.51 -11.96 -4.40
N PRO A 143 6.32 -12.91 -3.47
CA PRO A 143 5.01 -13.47 -3.20
C PRO A 143 3.94 -12.41 -2.93
N ILE A 144 2.75 -12.58 -3.49
CA ILE A 144 1.68 -11.58 -3.52
C ILE A 144 1.23 -11.07 -2.14
N TRP A 145 1.42 -11.86 -1.10
CA TRP A 145 1.10 -11.44 0.26
C TRP A 145 2.02 -10.31 0.78
N PHE A 146 3.21 -10.11 0.17
CA PHE A 146 4.02 -8.90 0.41
C PHE A 146 3.34 -7.65 -0.16
N THR A 147 2.72 -7.76 -1.33
CA THR A 147 1.92 -6.67 -1.90
C THR A 147 0.70 -6.37 -1.03
N ALA A 148 0.03 -7.40 -0.50
CA ALA A 148 -1.05 -7.21 0.47
C ALA A 148 -0.56 -6.52 1.75
N PHE A 149 0.64 -6.86 2.23
CA PHE A 149 1.28 -6.16 3.35
C PHE A 149 1.56 -4.69 3.00
N ALA A 150 2.14 -4.43 1.83
CA ALA A 150 2.43 -3.07 1.36
C ALA A 150 1.17 -2.19 1.32
N LEU A 151 0.07 -2.73 0.79
CA LEU A 151 -1.23 -2.07 0.73
C LEU A 151 -1.80 -1.79 2.14
N GLY A 152 -1.69 -2.74 3.05
CA GLY A 152 -2.13 -2.60 4.43
C GLY A 152 -1.27 -1.61 5.24
N TRP A 153 0.05 -1.68 5.12
CA TRP A 153 1.01 -0.75 5.73
C TRP A 153 0.90 0.64 5.14
N SER A 154 0.76 0.75 3.82
CA SER A 154 0.62 1.97 3.02
C SER A 154 1.86 2.88 2.95
N GLY A 155 2.99 2.47 3.51
CA GLY A 155 4.23 3.24 3.50
C GLY A 155 4.26 4.45 4.43
N ILE A 156 5.45 4.94 4.71
CA ILE A 156 5.70 6.13 5.56
C ILE A 156 5.06 7.38 4.93
N CYS A 157 5.03 7.48 3.61
CA CYS A 157 4.41 8.59 2.90
C CYS A 157 2.96 8.81 3.35
N VAL A 158 2.14 7.75 3.40
CA VAL A 158 0.74 7.83 3.85
C VAL A 158 0.65 8.16 5.35
N HIS A 159 1.59 7.70 6.16
CA HIS A 159 1.63 8.08 7.58
C HIS A 159 1.79 9.60 7.74
N PHE A 160 2.69 10.23 6.99
CA PHE A 160 2.85 11.68 7.02
C PHE A 160 1.61 12.41 6.51
N GLN A 161 0.96 11.89 5.46
CA GLN A 161 -0.31 12.45 4.96
C GLN A 161 -1.38 12.44 6.04
N VAL A 162 -1.56 11.31 6.73
CA VAL A 162 -2.54 11.20 7.81
C VAL A 162 -2.16 12.09 8.98
N TYR A 163 -0.88 12.18 9.34
CA TYR A 163 -0.45 13.04 10.44
C TYR A 163 -0.70 14.52 10.16
N SER A 164 -0.60 14.98 8.90
CA SER A 164 -0.89 16.37 8.56
C SER A 164 -2.36 16.73 8.77
N VAL A 165 -3.28 15.78 8.52
CA VAL A 165 -4.73 15.98 8.70
C VAL A 165 -5.16 15.79 10.16
N VAL A 166 -4.51 14.85 10.87
CA VAL A 166 -4.92 14.38 12.19
C VAL A 166 -4.30 15.18 13.34
N THR A 167 -3.39 16.11 13.06
CA THR A 167 -2.78 16.99 14.09
C THR A 167 -3.83 17.71 14.95
N ALA A 168 -5.01 17.96 14.39
CA ALA A 168 -6.14 18.57 15.10
C ALA A 168 -6.88 17.60 16.07
N LEU A 169 -6.62 16.29 16.03
CA LEU A 169 -7.44 15.27 16.71
C LEU A 169 -6.75 14.58 17.90
N ASN A 170 -5.61 15.05 18.39
CA ASN A 170 -4.86 14.48 19.54
C ASN A 170 -4.67 12.95 19.47
N ILE A 171 -4.50 12.38 18.28
CA ILE A 171 -4.30 10.94 18.10
C ILE A 171 -2.82 10.59 18.29
N SER A 172 -2.54 9.55 19.09
CA SER A 172 -1.17 9.06 19.27
C SER A 172 -0.64 8.48 17.95
N LYS A 173 0.42 9.11 17.41
CA LYS A 173 1.11 8.69 16.18
C LYS A 173 1.59 7.23 16.25
N ILE A 174 2.12 6.82 17.41
CA ILE A 174 2.61 5.45 17.65
C ILE A 174 1.47 4.44 17.54
N LYS A 175 0.29 4.73 18.13
CA LYS A 175 -0.85 3.84 18.03
C LYS A 175 -1.30 3.71 16.58
N PHE A 176 -1.35 4.79 15.82
CA PHE A 176 -1.70 4.75 14.40
C PHE A 176 -0.72 3.85 13.62
N THR A 177 0.58 4.06 13.77
CA THR A 177 1.61 3.25 13.10
C THR A 177 1.49 1.76 13.44
N LEU A 178 1.27 1.41 14.73
CA LEU A 178 1.08 0.02 15.14
C LEU A 178 -0.19 -0.60 14.53
N TYR A 179 -1.27 0.16 14.44
CA TYR A 179 -2.49 -0.33 13.80
C TYR A 179 -2.30 -0.55 12.29
N ARG A 180 -1.57 0.33 11.61
CA ARG A 180 -1.24 0.16 10.18
C ARG A 180 -0.37 -1.07 9.96
N PHE A 181 0.63 -1.28 10.80
CA PHE A 181 1.46 -2.48 10.74
C PHE A 181 0.63 -3.76 10.95
N ALA A 182 -0.20 -3.78 11.99
CA ALA A 182 -1.11 -4.90 12.25
C ALA A 182 -2.07 -5.15 11.06
N GLN A 183 -2.59 -4.10 10.45
CA GLN A 183 -3.44 -4.20 9.25
C GLN A 183 -2.66 -4.83 8.08
N GLY A 184 -1.42 -4.41 7.84
CA GLY A 184 -0.56 -5.02 6.82
C GLY A 184 -0.35 -6.51 7.06
N VAL A 185 -0.03 -6.90 8.29
CA VAL A 185 0.18 -8.32 8.66
C VAL A 185 -1.12 -9.13 8.47
N ILE A 186 -2.25 -8.64 8.95
CA ILE A 186 -3.54 -9.35 8.81
C ILE A 186 -3.91 -9.48 7.33
N SER A 187 -3.78 -8.42 6.54
CA SER A 187 -4.04 -8.45 5.10
C SER A 187 -3.14 -9.46 4.39
N ALA A 188 -1.84 -9.49 4.73
CA ALA A 188 -0.90 -10.47 4.18
C ALA A 188 -1.29 -11.91 4.52
N VAL A 189 -1.67 -12.18 5.78
CA VAL A 189 -2.10 -13.51 6.21
C VAL A 189 -3.38 -13.94 5.49
N ILE A 190 -4.38 -13.06 5.38
CA ILE A 190 -5.63 -13.36 4.66
C ILE A 190 -5.31 -13.68 3.20
N THR A 191 -4.49 -12.86 2.54
CA THR A 191 -4.08 -13.08 1.15
C THR A 191 -3.33 -14.40 1.00
N ALA A 192 -2.36 -14.69 1.88
CA ALA A 192 -1.61 -15.94 1.85
C ALA A 192 -2.54 -17.17 1.99
N VAL A 193 -3.49 -17.14 2.92
CA VAL A 193 -4.48 -18.20 3.11
C VAL A 193 -5.36 -18.37 1.88
N ILE A 194 -5.88 -17.29 1.31
CA ILE A 194 -6.70 -17.36 0.10
C ILE A 194 -5.89 -17.98 -1.05
N PHE A 195 -4.64 -17.56 -1.25
CA PHE A 195 -3.80 -18.08 -2.33
C PHE A 195 -3.36 -19.54 -2.13
N ILE A 196 -3.24 -20.03 -0.90
CA ILE A 196 -3.00 -21.48 -0.64
C ILE A 196 -4.19 -22.31 -1.12
N PHE A 197 -5.42 -21.84 -0.90
CA PHE A 197 -6.63 -22.58 -1.28
C PHE A 197 -7.10 -22.32 -2.72
N TYR A 198 -6.71 -21.21 -3.30
CA TYR A 198 -7.23 -20.72 -4.58
C TYR A 198 -6.15 -20.53 -5.64
N ALA A 199 -4.91 -21.10 -5.43
CA ALA A 199 -3.80 -20.89 -6.34
C ALA A 199 -4.23 -21.01 -7.81
N PRO A 200 -4.55 -19.92 -8.50
CA PRO A 200 -4.67 -19.98 -9.94
C PRO A 200 -3.24 -20.17 -10.43
N THR A 201 -2.99 -21.31 -11.07
CA THR A 201 -1.76 -21.65 -11.80
C THR A 201 -1.34 -20.56 -12.80
N THR A 202 -2.21 -19.60 -13.07
CA THR A 202 -2.03 -18.47 -13.98
C THR A 202 -1.14 -17.35 -13.44
N VAL A 203 -1.20 -17.01 -12.16
CA VAL A 203 -0.47 -15.83 -11.62
C VAL A 203 1.05 -16.06 -11.57
N VAL A 204 1.48 -17.28 -11.30
CA VAL A 204 2.91 -17.63 -11.29
C VAL A 204 3.48 -17.60 -12.72
N ASN A 205 2.70 -18.03 -13.72
CA ASN A 205 3.14 -18.04 -15.12
C ASN A 205 3.16 -16.61 -15.73
N THR A 206 2.23 -15.73 -15.34
CA THR A 206 2.16 -14.38 -15.92
C THR A 206 3.30 -13.49 -15.43
N SER A 207 3.68 -13.60 -14.15
CA SER A 207 4.84 -12.86 -13.61
C SER A 207 6.16 -13.33 -14.23
N LEU A 208 6.32 -14.63 -14.47
CA LEU A 208 7.50 -15.19 -15.15
C LEU A 208 7.56 -14.78 -16.63
N LEU A 209 6.43 -14.73 -17.32
CA LEU A 209 6.35 -14.30 -18.72
C LEU A 209 6.61 -12.79 -18.86
N HIS A 210 6.10 -11.99 -17.94
CA HIS A 210 6.34 -10.55 -17.94
C HIS A 210 7.81 -10.22 -17.63
N HIS A 211 8.42 -10.92 -16.68
CA HIS A 211 9.85 -10.81 -16.40
C HIS A 211 10.71 -11.22 -17.60
N ARG A 212 10.30 -12.27 -18.32
CA ARG A 212 11.01 -12.73 -19.53
C ARG A 212 10.87 -11.76 -20.70
N SER A 213 9.69 -11.14 -20.89
CA SER A 213 9.48 -10.13 -21.93
C SER A 213 10.22 -8.82 -21.64
N GLN A 214 10.33 -8.41 -20.39
CA GLN A 214 11.12 -7.24 -19.99
C GLN A 214 12.64 -7.49 -20.10
N GLN A 215 13.12 -8.69 -19.78
CA GLN A 215 14.52 -9.06 -20.02
C GLN A 215 14.87 -9.05 -21.51
N LEU A 216 14.00 -9.58 -22.37
CA LEU A 216 14.16 -9.57 -23.82
C LEU A 216 14.14 -8.15 -24.39
N SER A 217 13.33 -7.25 -23.84
CA SER A 217 13.29 -5.82 -24.23
C SER A 217 14.52 -5.03 -23.77
N ARG A 218 15.18 -5.44 -22.70
CA ARG A 218 16.40 -4.79 -22.17
C ARG A 218 17.68 -5.27 -22.84
N ASN A 219 17.67 -6.41 -23.52
CA ASN A 219 18.85 -6.96 -24.19
C ASN A 219 18.55 -7.28 -25.67
N PRO A 220 18.43 -6.27 -26.55
CA PRO A 220 18.14 -6.48 -27.96
C PRO A 220 19.27 -7.21 -28.71
N ALA A 221 20.48 -7.37 -28.11
CA ALA A 221 21.61 -8.04 -28.72
C ALA A 221 21.46 -9.57 -28.81
N ASP A 222 20.67 -10.20 -27.93
CA ASP A 222 20.51 -11.66 -27.91
C ASP A 222 19.49 -12.19 -28.94
N THR A 223 18.74 -11.30 -29.60
CA THR A 223 17.72 -11.69 -30.60
C THR A 223 18.34 -12.10 -31.96
N TYR A 224 19.60 -11.77 -32.23
CA TYR A 224 20.27 -12.02 -33.50
C TYR A 224 21.12 -13.28 -33.54
N LEU A 225 21.19 -14.07 -32.47
CA LEU A 225 22.03 -15.29 -32.42
C LEU A 225 21.30 -16.59 -32.71
N HIS A 226 20.00 -16.55 -33.04
CA HIS A 226 19.16 -17.71 -33.36
C HIS A 226 18.42 -17.60 -34.71
N GLN A 227 19.01 -16.92 -35.71
CA GLN A 227 18.63 -17.06 -37.12
C GLN A 227 19.73 -17.73 -37.91
#